data_f397c10f336f36b2891b3e0c25dfbe30
#
_entry.id   f397c10f336f36b2891b3e0c25dfbe30
#
_cell.length_a   1.000
_cell.length_b   1.000
_cell.length_c   1.000
_cell.angle_alpha   90.00
_cell.angle_beta   90.00
_cell.angle_gamma   90.00
#
_symmetry.space_group_name_H-M   'P 1'
#
loop_
_entity.id
_entity.type
_entity.pdbx_description
1 polymer ?
#
loop_
_entity_poly.entity_id
_entity_poly.type
_entity_poly.pdbx_seq_one_letter_code
_entity_poly.pdbx_strand_id
1 'polypeptide(L)'
;VFKTNPSEETGGYLHIAFGACPDNKQLSCGTIKTAIKKDGTKNTEYEHLGELMVWNMKAGTEGRYKSGKIWDPSENNEDGSRKIYNSKMELKGSTLRVDGCILFFCKGQDWERVD
;
A
#
# COMPACT_ATOMS: atom_id res chain seq x y z
N VAL A 1 -9.30 6.70 -0.53
CA VAL A 1 -7.85 6.99 -0.53
C VAL A 1 -7.33 6.93 0.91
N PHE A 2 -6.20 6.30 1.08
CA PHE A 2 -5.55 6.14 2.38
C PHE A 2 -4.13 6.66 2.32
N LYS A 3 -3.63 7.19 3.42
CA LYS A 3 -2.23 7.62 3.51
C LYS A 3 -1.39 6.57 4.24
N THR A 4 -0.18 6.31 3.70
CA THR A 4 0.78 5.43 4.34
C THR A 4 1.44 6.13 5.53
N ASN A 5 2.14 5.35 6.37
CA ASN A 5 2.98 5.95 7.41
C ASN A 5 4.18 6.66 6.78
N PRO A 6 4.68 7.74 7.40
CA PRO A 6 5.88 8.41 6.90
C PRO A 6 7.08 7.47 6.84
N SER A 7 7.88 7.61 5.77
CA SER A 7 9.14 6.90 5.63
C SER A 7 10.11 7.32 6.73
N GLU A 8 10.81 6.38 7.33
CA GLU A 8 11.83 6.68 8.34
C GLU A 8 13.00 7.46 7.76
N GLU A 9 13.30 7.25 6.48
CA GLU A 9 14.43 7.92 5.82
C GLU A 9 14.12 9.36 5.43
N THR A 10 12.94 9.59 4.83
CA THR A 10 12.63 10.89 4.23
C THR A 10 11.54 11.67 4.93
N GLY A 11 10.72 10.99 5.74
CA GLY A 11 9.52 11.58 6.36
C GLY A 11 8.36 11.76 5.38
N GLY A 12 8.55 11.44 4.11
CA GLY A 12 7.49 11.49 3.12
C GLY A 12 6.51 10.33 3.22
N TYR A 13 5.33 10.48 2.66
CA TYR A 13 4.31 9.42 2.65
C TYR A 13 3.53 9.45 1.35
N LEU A 14 2.72 8.41 1.15
CA LEU A 14 1.98 8.20 -0.09
C LEU A 14 0.47 8.18 0.18
N HIS A 15 -0.29 8.64 -0.80
CA HIS A 15 -1.74 8.42 -0.86
C HIS A 15 -2.01 7.25 -1.81
N ILE A 16 -2.72 6.25 -1.32
CA ILE A 16 -3.05 5.03 -2.07
C ILE A 16 -4.54 5.01 -2.37
N ALA A 17 -4.88 4.94 -3.66
CA ALA A 17 -6.26 4.86 -4.12
C ALA A 17 -6.60 3.40 -4.44
N PHE A 18 -7.61 2.85 -3.78
CA PHE A 18 -8.04 1.47 -4.01
C PHE A 18 -9.19 1.41 -5.02
N GLY A 19 -9.15 0.38 -5.84
CA GLY A 19 -10.18 0.09 -6.82
C GLY A 19 -9.99 -1.30 -7.40
N ALA A 20 -10.76 -1.64 -8.42
CA ALA A 20 -10.64 -2.92 -9.10
C ALA A 20 -9.25 -3.05 -9.74
N CYS A 21 -8.68 -4.25 -9.67
CA CYS A 21 -7.42 -4.53 -10.35
C CYS A 21 -7.58 -4.46 -11.87
N PRO A 22 -6.57 -3.96 -12.61
CA PRO A 22 -6.66 -3.87 -14.08
C PRO A 22 -6.92 -5.21 -14.77
N ASP A 23 -6.27 -6.27 -14.27
CA ASP A 23 -6.35 -7.61 -14.90
C ASP A 23 -7.48 -8.48 -14.36
N ASN A 24 -8.07 -8.12 -13.22
CA ASN A 24 -9.17 -8.88 -12.62
C ASN A 24 -10.03 -7.97 -11.77
N LYS A 25 -11.21 -7.64 -12.28
CA LYS A 25 -12.15 -6.72 -11.62
C LYS A 25 -12.75 -7.25 -10.32
N GLN A 26 -12.60 -8.55 -10.04
CA GLN A 26 -13.08 -9.14 -8.80
C GLN A 26 -12.09 -8.96 -7.65
N LEU A 27 -10.86 -8.55 -7.96
CA LEU A 27 -9.82 -8.31 -6.97
C LEU A 27 -9.61 -6.81 -6.78
N SER A 28 -9.07 -6.43 -5.62
CA SER A 28 -8.79 -5.03 -5.29
C SER A 28 -7.31 -4.74 -5.39
N CYS A 29 -6.99 -3.57 -5.91
CA CYS A 29 -5.63 -3.07 -6.06
C CYS A 29 -5.52 -1.65 -5.52
N GLY A 30 -4.36 -1.31 -4.97
CA GLY A 30 -4.04 0.03 -4.50
C GLY A 30 -2.98 0.67 -5.36
N THR A 31 -3.30 1.81 -5.94
CA THR A 31 -2.42 2.57 -6.83
C THR A 31 -1.84 3.76 -6.09
N ILE A 32 -0.56 4.04 -6.31
CA ILE A 32 0.10 5.24 -5.76
C ILE A 32 -0.43 6.46 -6.51
N LYS A 33 -1.30 7.22 -5.85
CA LYS A 33 -1.98 8.38 -6.45
C LYS A 33 -1.20 9.66 -6.27
N THR A 34 -0.65 9.87 -5.07
CA THR A 34 0.03 11.10 -4.71
C THR A 34 1.20 10.76 -3.78
N ALA A 35 2.30 11.45 -3.93
CA ALA A 35 3.42 11.41 -3.00
C ALA A 35 3.50 12.75 -2.28
N ILE A 36 3.69 12.72 -0.97
CA ILE A 36 3.76 13.91 -0.12
C ILE A 36 5.13 13.96 0.53
N LYS A 37 5.79 15.11 0.44
CA LYS A 37 7.08 15.35 1.09
C LYS A 37 6.87 15.58 2.59
N LYS A 38 7.95 15.48 3.36
CA LYS A 38 7.93 15.71 4.81
C LYS A 38 7.30 17.06 5.18
N ASP A 39 7.49 18.08 4.37
CA ASP A 39 6.94 19.42 4.61
C ASP A 39 5.46 19.55 4.23
N GLY A 40 4.81 18.49 3.77
CA GLY A 40 3.40 18.48 3.39
C GLY A 40 3.11 18.85 1.95
N THR A 41 4.13 19.19 1.15
CA THR A 41 3.93 19.51 -0.26
C THR A 41 3.93 18.27 -1.12
N LYS A 42 3.26 18.36 -2.29
CA LYS A 42 3.19 17.24 -3.24
C LYS A 42 4.53 17.06 -3.95
N ASN A 43 4.98 15.81 -4.04
CA ASN A 43 6.13 15.45 -4.87
C ASN A 43 5.64 14.97 -6.22
N THR A 44 5.49 15.89 -7.18
CA THR A 44 4.96 15.58 -8.51
C THR A 44 5.95 14.83 -9.40
N GLU A 45 7.21 14.74 -8.97
CA GLU A 45 8.28 14.05 -9.71
C GLU A 45 8.59 12.65 -9.16
N TYR A 46 7.79 12.18 -8.22
CA TYR A 46 7.97 10.83 -7.66
C TYR A 46 7.86 9.79 -8.76
N GLU A 47 8.88 8.94 -8.89
CA GLU A 47 9.01 8.01 -10.02
C GLU A 47 7.96 6.92 -10.08
N HIS A 48 7.29 6.60 -8.96
CA HIS A 48 6.32 5.50 -8.88
C HIS A 48 4.86 5.95 -8.89
N LEU A 49 4.58 7.19 -9.27
CA LEU A 49 3.20 7.67 -9.41
C LEU A 49 2.45 6.84 -10.45
N GLY A 50 1.25 6.38 -10.11
CA GLY A 50 0.42 5.56 -11.00
C GLY A 50 0.72 4.07 -10.95
N GLU A 51 1.76 3.64 -10.22
CA GLU A 51 2.10 2.22 -10.10
C GLU A 51 1.29 1.55 -8.98
N LEU A 52 1.08 0.25 -9.12
CA LEU A 52 0.43 -0.53 -8.06
C LEU A 52 1.40 -0.76 -6.92
N MET A 53 0.96 -0.50 -5.69
CA MET A 53 1.69 -0.83 -4.47
C MET A 53 1.11 -2.07 -3.81
N VAL A 54 -0.21 -2.24 -3.90
CA VAL A 54 -0.95 -3.39 -3.37
C VAL A 54 -1.74 -3.99 -4.52
N TRP A 55 -1.76 -5.31 -4.65
CA TRP A 55 -2.50 -5.93 -5.74
C TRP A 55 -3.05 -7.30 -5.36
N ASN A 56 -4.05 -7.73 -6.14
CA ASN A 56 -4.69 -9.04 -6.03
C ASN A 56 -5.31 -9.34 -4.66
N MET A 57 -5.84 -8.32 -3.99
CA MET A 57 -6.54 -8.51 -2.73
C MET A 57 -7.93 -9.08 -2.98
N LYS A 58 -8.21 -10.21 -2.34
CA LYS A 58 -9.51 -10.87 -2.41
C LYS A 58 -10.37 -10.47 -1.21
N ALA A 59 -11.56 -9.92 -1.47
CA ALA A 59 -12.49 -9.54 -0.43
C ALA A 59 -13.00 -10.77 0.31
N GLY A 60 -12.98 -10.70 1.64
CA GLY A 60 -13.58 -11.69 2.52
C GLY A 60 -14.77 -11.09 3.28
N THR A 61 -14.98 -11.54 4.51
CA THR A 61 -16.07 -11.05 5.35
C THR A 61 -15.65 -9.81 6.14
N GLU A 62 -16.61 -8.91 6.40
CA GLU A 62 -16.46 -7.79 7.34
C GLU A 62 -15.23 -6.89 7.12
N GLY A 63 -15.00 -6.47 5.88
CA GLY A 63 -13.91 -5.54 5.57
C GLY A 63 -12.53 -6.17 5.54
N ARG A 64 -12.45 -7.49 5.56
CA ARG A 64 -11.18 -8.22 5.47
C ARG A 64 -10.83 -8.53 4.03
N TYR A 65 -9.55 -8.44 3.71
CA TYR A 65 -8.99 -8.74 2.40
C TYR A 65 -7.76 -9.63 2.58
N LYS A 66 -7.58 -10.60 1.69
CA LYS A 66 -6.52 -11.59 1.82
C LYS A 66 -5.93 -11.98 0.46
N SER A 67 -4.87 -12.76 0.52
CA SER A 67 -4.23 -13.40 -0.64
C SER A 67 -3.65 -12.43 -1.65
N GLY A 68 -3.35 -11.21 -1.22
CA GLY A 68 -2.74 -10.20 -2.07
C GLY A 68 -1.24 -10.12 -1.89
N LYS A 69 -0.68 -9.11 -2.55
CA LYS A 69 0.74 -8.78 -2.50
C LYS A 69 0.91 -7.29 -2.22
N ILE A 70 2.03 -6.95 -1.61
CA ILE A 70 2.41 -5.56 -1.36
C ILE A 70 3.90 -5.38 -1.62
N TRP A 71 4.22 -4.22 -2.17
CA TRP A 71 5.57 -3.76 -2.37
C TRP A 71 5.74 -2.43 -1.63
N ASP A 72 6.80 -2.34 -0.83
CA ASP A 72 7.13 -1.09 -0.14
C ASP A 72 8.20 -0.35 -0.94
N PRO A 73 7.87 0.82 -1.53
CA PRO A 73 8.85 1.57 -2.34
C PRO A 73 10.08 2.04 -1.57
N SER A 74 10.02 2.08 -0.24
CA SER A 74 11.16 2.45 0.60
C SER A 74 12.12 1.29 0.85
N GLU A 75 11.78 0.07 0.43
CA GLU A 75 12.58 -1.14 0.62
C GLU A 75 12.83 -1.86 -0.70
N ASN A 76 14.08 -2.24 -0.94
CA ASN A 76 14.43 -3.10 -2.06
C ASN A 76 15.31 -4.25 -1.57
N ASN A 77 15.38 -5.32 -2.36
CA ASN A 77 16.33 -6.39 -2.15
C ASN A 77 17.76 -5.87 -2.40
N GLU A 78 18.77 -6.61 -1.94
CA GLU A 78 20.16 -6.21 -2.11
C GLU A 78 20.58 -6.00 -3.55
N ASP A 79 19.94 -6.72 -4.48
CA ASP A 79 20.20 -6.61 -5.93
C ASP A 79 19.45 -5.45 -6.59
N GLY A 80 18.71 -4.65 -5.83
CA GLY A 80 17.92 -3.53 -6.35
C GLY A 80 16.54 -3.89 -6.83
N SER A 81 16.17 -5.19 -6.85
CA SER A 81 14.83 -5.59 -7.23
C SER A 81 13.81 -5.27 -6.14
N ARG A 82 12.52 -5.20 -6.51
CA ARG A 82 11.44 -4.88 -5.58
C ARG A 82 11.23 -6.00 -4.58
N LYS A 83 11.14 -5.63 -3.30
CA LYS A 83 10.86 -6.57 -2.23
C LYS A 83 9.35 -6.70 -2.09
N ILE A 84 8.82 -7.87 -2.45
CA ILE A 84 7.38 -8.12 -2.49
C ILE A 84 7.02 -9.08 -1.36
N TYR A 85 5.98 -8.72 -0.60
CA TYR A 85 5.46 -9.50 0.50
C TYR A 85 4.06 -10.01 0.18
N ASN A 86 3.69 -11.13 0.78
CA ASN A 86 2.29 -11.50 0.87
C ASN A 86 1.57 -10.47 1.74
N SER A 87 0.32 -10.16 1.42
CA SER A 87 -0.40 -9.09 2.13
C SER A 87 -1.84 -9.47 2.43
N LYS A 88 -2.30 -8.94 3.54
CA LYS A 88 -3.71 -8.97 3.94
C LYS A 88 -4.07 -7.61 4.52
N MET A 89 -5.35 -7.28 4.52
CA MET A 89 -5.84 -6.00 5.02
C MET A 89 -7.13 -6.18 5.80
N GLU A 90 -7.39 -5.24 6.69
CA GLU A 90 -8.67 -5.14 7.40
C GLU A 90 -9.09 -3.69 7.51
N LEU A 91 -10.29 -3.38 7.00
CA LEU A 91 -10.86 -2.04 7.08
C LEU A 91 -11.75 -1.95 8.31
N LYS A 92 -11.46 -0.99 9.19
CA LYS A 92 -12.27 -0.68 10.38
C LYS A 92 -12.54 0.83 10.41
N GLY A 93 -13.76 1.22 10.05
CA GLY A 93 -14.11 2.64 9.97
C GLY A 93 -13.25 3.36 8.93
N SER A 94 -12.50 4.36 9.36
CA SER A 94 -11.60 5.12 8.49
C SER A 94 -10.15 4.63 8.52
N THR A 95 -9.87 3.53 9.21
CA THR A 95 -8.53 2.97 9.34
C THR A 95 -8.43 1.66 8.57
N LEU A 96 -7.41 1.55 7.73
CA LEU A 96 -7.08 0.33 6.99
C LEU A 96 -5.79 -0.26 7.56
N ARG A 97 -5.91 -1.42 8.21
CA ARG A 97 -4.73 -2.18 8.66
C ARG A 97 -4.17 -2.95 7.49
N VAL A 98 -2.91 -2.72 7.15
CA VAL A 98 -2.24 -3.38 6.03
C VAL A 98 -1.04 -4.14 6.55
N ASP A 99 -1.00 -5.44 6.31
CA ASP A 99 0.10 -6.32 6.73
C ASP A 99 0.90 -6.79 5.52
N GLY A 100 2.22 -6.81 5.68
CA GLY A 100 3.13 -7.50 4.77
C GLY A 100 3.73 -8.69 5.49
N CYS A 101 3.69 -9.87 4.88
CA CYS A 101 4.05 -11.12 5.54
C CYS A 101 5.11 -11.89 4.77
N ILE A 102 6.07 -12.47 5.52
CA ILE A 102 7.03 -13.46 5.02
C ILE A 102 6.86 -14.69 5.90
N LEU A 103 6.47 -15.82 5.32
CA LEU A 103 6.19 -17.05 6.05
C LEU A 103 5.14 -16.79 7.15
N PHE A 104 5.48 -17.01 8.41
CA PHE A 104 4.59 -16.83 9.55
C PHE A 104 4.69 -15.44 10.18
N PHE A 105 5.57 -14.60 9.68
CA PHE A 105 5.85 -13.31 10.27
C PHE A 105 5.20 -12.19 9.46
N CYS A 106 4.33 -11.41 10.11
CA CYS A 106 3.65 -10.27 9.49
C CYS A 106 4.02 -8.98 10.22
N LYS A 107 4.26 -7.92 9.45
CA LYS A 107 4.48 -6.58 9.95
C LYS A 107 3.44 -5.67 9.31
N GLY A 108 2.73 -4.90 10.10
CA GLY A 108 1.62 -4.10 9.61
C GLY A 108 1.70 -2.64 9.95
N GLN A 109 0.87 -1.87 9.24
CA GLN A 109 0.68 -0.43 9.45
C GLN A 109 -0.80 -0.13 9.44
N ASP A 110 -1.18 0.92 10.15
CA ASP A 110 -2.52 1.48 10.08
C ASP A 110 -2.50 2.69 9.15
N TRP A 111 -3.24 2.60 8.05
CA TRP A 111 -3.38 3.69 7.08
C TRP A 111 -4.70 4.41 7.33
N GLU A 112 -4.67 5.73 7.37
CA GLU A 112 -5.86 6.54 7.61
C GLU A 112 -6.47 7.04 6.30
N ARG A 113 -7.80 7.09 6.26
CA ARG A 113 -8.53 7.63 5.10
C ARG A 113 -8.30 9.13 5.00
N VAL A 114 -8.07 9.62 3.77
CA VAL A 114 -7.79 11.06 3.51
C VAL A 114 -8.74 11.70 2.50
N ASP A 115 -9.81 10.98 2.11
CA ASP A 115 -10.82 11.54 1.20
C ASP A 115 -12.21 11.66 1.83
#